data_7879b76e2618ab67a3c891b42dcdcaa4
#
_entry.id   7879b76e2618ab67a3c891b42dcdcaa4
#
_cell.length_a   1.000
_cell.length_b   1.000
_cell.length_c   1.000
_cell.angle_alpha   90.00
_cell.angle_beta   90.00
_cell.angle_gamma   90.00
#
_symmetry.space_group_name_H-M   'P 1'
#
loop_
_entity.id
_entity.type
_entity.pdbx_description
1 polymer ?
#
loop_
_entity_poly.entity_id
_entity_poly.type
_entity_poly.pdbx_seq_one_letter_code
_entity_poly.pdbx_strand_id
1 'polypeptide(L)'
;MDMEQQTDSKKEKEYAKTVYCHIYAEYIMRNAGLEEAQARIKIAGRNINNLRYADDTTLMAESGEGLKSLLMKVKEESEKVGLKLNIQKTKIVASGPITSWQIDGETVETVRDFIFLVSKITADGDCRHEIKRCLLLGKKVMTNLDSILKSRDITLPTKVCLVKAMVFPVVMYGCESWTLKKTEHQRIDAFELWSWRRLLRDPWTARRSNRSILKKISPGCSLEGLMLKLKLQYFGHLMGRADSFEKTRMLGKIEGRRRG
;
A
#
# COMPACT_ATOMS: atom_id res chain seq x y z
N MET A 1 38.45 17.38 0.62
CA MET A 1 38.43 16.30 1.62
C MET A 1 37.33 16.48 2.66
N ASP A 2 36.80 17.68 2.88
CA ASP A 2 35.79 17.97 3.92
C ASP A 2 34.33 17.70 3.55
N MET A 3 33.98 17.65 2.25
CA MET A 3 32.59 17.43 1.83
C MET A 3 32.15 15.96 1.90
N GLU A 4 33.03 14.99 1.71
CA GLU A 4 32.70 13.56 1.83
C GLU A 4 32.53 13.13 3.30
N GLN A 5 33.37 13.61 4.21
CA GLN A 5 33.24 13.34 5.63
C GLN A 5 31.97 13.94 6.25
N GLN A 6 31.51 15.08 5.76
CA GLN A 6 30.27 15.72 6.22
C GLN A 6 29.00 15.02 5.72
N THR A 7 29.05 14.39 4.53
CA THR A 7 27.95 13.58 3.97
C THR A 7 27.83 12.24 4.67
N ASP A 8 28.92 11.58 5.02
CA ASP A 8 28.91 10.30 5.75
C ASP A 8 28.42 10.49 7.19
N SER A 9 28.86 11.53 7.89
CA SER A 9 28.36 11.86 9.24
C SER A 9 26.86 12.19 9.26
N LYS A 10 26.31 12.81 8.22
CA LYS A 10 24.87 13.04 8.08
C LYS A 10 24.09 11.74 7.86
N LYS A 11 24.61 10.87 6.97
CA LYS A 11 23.99 9.56 6.69
C LYS A 11 24.01 8.65 7.91
N GLU A 12 25.13 8.60 8.66
CA GLU A 12 25.22 7.83 9.91
C GLU A 12 24.23 8.34 10.98
N LYS A 13 24.11 9.66 11.13
CA LYS A 13 23.11 10.25 12.05
C LYS A 13 21.68 9.98 11.63
N GLU A 14 21.39 9.97 10.34
CA GLU A 14 20.07 9.66 9.80
C GLU A 14 19.74 8.17 9.95
N TYR A 15 20.72 7.30 9.72
CA TYR A 15 20.60 5.85 9.94
C TYR A 15 20.41 5.51 11.43
N ALA A 16 21.20 6.08 12.32
CA ALA A 16 21.04 5.94 13.75
C ALA A 16 19.66 6.42 14.22
N LYS A 17 19.21 7.58 13.76
CA LYS A 17 17.88 8.14 14.08
C LYS A 17 16.76 7.20 13.66
N THR A 18 16.85 6.57 12.49
CA THR A 18 15.83 5.64 11.97
C THR A 18 15.77 4.35 12.80
N VAL A 19 16.93 3.78 13.17
CA VAL A 19 17.00 2.58 14.02
C VAL A 19 16.45 2.84 15.41
N TYR A 20 16.83 3.97 16.03
CA TYR A 20 16.32 4.35 17.35
C TYR A 20 14.81 4.63 17.33
N CYS A 21 14.28 5.28 16.32
CA CYS A 21 12.83 5.52 16.18
C CYS A 21 12.03 4.20 16.16
N HIS A 22 12.54 3.17 15.49
CA HIS A 22 11.85 1.87 15.45
C HIS A 22 11.82 1.19 16.83
N ILE A 23 12.94 1.20 17.56
CA ILE A 23 13.03 0.63 18.91
C ILE A 23 12.13 1.39 19.89
N TYR A 24 12.14 2.72 19.83
CA TYR A 24 11.27 3.55 20.67
C TYR A 24 9.79 3.35 20.33
N ALA A 25 9.42 3.25 19.06
CA ALA A 25 8.04 2.99 18.68
C ALA A 25 7.56 1.63 19.22
N GLU A 26 8.36 0.60 19.17
CA GLU A 26 8.03 -0.72 19.74
C GLU A 26 7.91 -0.66 21.27
N TYR A 27 8.83 0.03 21.95
CA TYR A 27 8.79 0.25 23.38
C TYR A 27 7.53 0.98 23.82
N ILE A 28 7.21 2.11 23.17
CA ILE A 28 6.01 2.91 23.44
C ILE A 28 4.75 2.06 23.32
N MET A 29 4.65 1.32 22.22
CA MET A 29 3.44 0.55 21.92
C MET A 29 3.24 -0.64 22.87
N ARG A 30 4.34 -1.24 23.37
CA ARG A 30 4.26 -2.28 24.42
C ARG A 30 3.82 -1.68 25.76
N ASN A 31 4.38 -0.54 26.17
CA ASN A 31 4.07 0.08 27.45
C ASN A 31 2.72 0.79 27.47
N ALA A 32 2.21 1.25 26.34
CA ALA A 32 0.88 1.83 26.24
C ALA A 32 -0.24 0.81 26.59
N GLY A 33 0.13 -0.45 26.92
CA GLY A 33 -0.83 -1.47 27.32
C GLY A 33 -1.90 -1.71 26.27
N LEU A 34 -1.52 -1.62 25.01
CA LEU A 34 -2.41 -1.88 23.87
C LEU A 34 -2.68 -3.39 23.71
N GLU A 35 -2.52 -4.12 24.82
CA GLU A 35 -2.75 -5.56 24.82
C GLU A 35 -4.24 -5.88 24.61
N GLU A 36 -4.48 -7.09 24.20
CA GLU A 36 -5.69 -7.65 23.60
C GLU A 36 -7.01 -7.35 24.31
N ALA A 37 -6.99 -6.96 25.59
CA ALA A 37 -8.18 -6.84 26.41
C ALA A 37 -9.10 -5.65 26.07
N GLN A 38 -8.60 -4.61 25.41
CA GLN A 38 -9.37 -3.37 25.10
C GLN A 38 -9.72 -3.19 23.63
N ALA A 39 -9.13 -3.99 22.75
CA ALA A 39 -9.47 -3.95 21.33
C ALA A 39 -10.71 -4.79 21.06
N ARG A 40 -11.80 -4.15 20.65
CA ARG A 40 -13.02 -4.86 20.26
C ARG A 40 -12.99 -5.35 18.81
N ILE A 41 -12.07 -4.84 17.97
CA ILE A 41 -11.95 -5.31 16.59
C ILE A 41 -11.34 -6.70 16.57
N LYS A 42 -12.21 -7.69 16.32
CA LYS A 42 -11.82 -9.09 16.19
C LYS A 42 -11.62 -9.43 14.71
N ILE A 43 -10.42 -9.82 14.35
CA ILE A 43 -10.15 -10.35 13.02
C ILE A 43 -9.63 -11.79 13.22
N ALA A 44 -10.37 -12.77 12.68
CA ALA A 44 -10.08 -14.20 12.81
C ALA A 44 -9.88 -14.66 14.27
N GLY A 45 -10.69 -14.15 15.21
CA GLY A 45 -10.65 -14.50 16.62
C GLY A 45 -9.54 -13.84 17.44
N ARG A 46 -8.68 -13.04 16.81
CA ARG A 46 -7.66 -12.22 17.50
C ARG A 46 -8.09 -10.77 17.59
N ASN A 47 -7.86 -10.15 18.72
CA ASN A 47 -8.09 -8.71 18.89
C ASN A 47 -6.95 -7.94 18.26
N ILE A 48 -7.26 -6.96 17.40
CA ILE A 48 -6.29 -6.09 16.76
C ILE A 48 -6.70 -4.65 16.99
N ASN A 49 -5.80 -3.88 17.58
CA ASN A 49 -6.01 -2.46 17.86
C ASN A 49 -4.95 -1.57 17.21
N ASN A 50 -3.89 -2.15 16.66
CA ASN A 50 -2.84 -1.39 15.98
C ASN A 50 -2.18 -2.20 14.86
N LEU A 51 -1.68 -1.47 13.85
CA LEU A 51 -0.77 -1.96 12.83
C LEU A 51 0.44 -1.03 12.81
N ARG A 52 1.65 -1.60 12.73
CA ARG A 52 2.91 -0.85 12.82
C ARG A 52 3.84 -1.20 11.67
N TYR A 53 4.48 -0.18 11.14
CA TYR A 53 5.56 -0.33 10.18
C TYR A 53 6.53 0.84 10.36
N ALA A 54 7.71 0.57 10.90
CA ALA A 54 8.69 1.58 11.29
C ALA A 54 8.07 2.66 12.21
N ASP A 55 8.03 3.90 11.78
CA ASP A 55 7.41 5.05 12.46
C ASP A 55 5.92 5.24 12.12
N ASP A 56 5.43 4.58 11.08
CA ASP A 56 4.02 4.62 10.71
C ASP A 56 3.20 3.67 11.59
N THR A 57 2.25 4.24 12.33
CA THR A 57 1.36 3.47 13.20
C THR A 57 -0.10 3.78 12.88
N THR A 58 -0.90 2.74 12.75
CA THR A 58 -2.35 2.85 12.62
C THR A 58 -3.01 2.26 13.86
N LEU A 59 -3.81 3.05 14.57
CA LEU A 59 -4.65 2.59 15.68
C LEU A 59 -6.06 2.29 15.17
N MET A 60 -6.68 1.26 15.72
CA MET A 60 -8.01 0.81 15.32
C MET A 60 -8.89 0.57 16.54
N ALA A 61 -10.13 1.04 16.48
CA ALA A 61 -11.15 0.78 17.48
C ALA A 61 -12.55 0.78 16.85
N GLU A 62 -13.53 0.16 17.50
CA GLU A 62 -14.92 0.16 17.07
C GLU A 62 -15.66 1.48 17.36
N SER A 63 -15.18 2.25 18.32
CA SER A 63 -15.79 3.53 18.72
C SER A 63 -14.78 4.66 18.73
N GLY A 64 -15.28 5.89 18.53
CA GLY A 64 -14.47 7.10 18.61
C GLY A 64 -13.82 7.30 19.99
N GLU A 65 -14.55 7.02 21.07
CA GLU A 65 -14.02 7.12 22.43
C GLU A 65 -12.92 6.09 22.70
N GLY A 66 -13.12 4.85 22.24
CA GLY A 66 -12.10 3.80 22.33
C GLY A 66 -10.83 4.19 21.58
N LEU A 67 -10.96 4.76 20.38
CA LEU A 67 -9.81 5.22 19.58
C LEU A 67 -9.10 6.39 20.27
N LYS A 68 -9.84 7.34 20.84
CA LYS A 68 -9.27 8.46 21.60
C LYS A 68 -8.51 7.97 22.83
N SER A 69 -9.05 7.02 23.59
CA SER A 69 -8.37 6.40 24.72
C SER A 69 -7.05 5.75 24.33
N LEU A 70 -7.04 4.97 23.23
CA LEU A 70 -5.83 4.35 22.72
C LEU A 70 -4.78 5.40 22.31
N LEU A 71 -5.20 6.44 21.61
CA LEU A 71 -4.32 7.50 21.16
C LEU A 71 -3.70 8.27 22.33
N MET A 72 -4.48 8.56 23.36
CA MET A 72 -3.98 9.24 24.57
C MET A 72 -2.93 8.40 25.31
N LYS A 73 -3.13 7.09 25.43
CA LYS A 73 -2.13 6.18 26.01
C LYS A 73 -0.82 6.19 25.22
N VAL A 74 -0.90 6.09 23.88
CA VAL A 74 0.29 6.17 23.03
C VAL A 74 1.00 7.50 23.19
N LYS A 75 0.25 8.60 23.29
CA LYS A 75 0.78 9.95 23.53
C LYS A 75 1.54 10.01 24.85
N GLU A 76 0.93 9.59 25.96
CA GLU A 76 1.54 9.59 27.29
C GLU A 76 2.85 8.79 27.31
N GLU A 77 2.87 7.60 26.73
CA GLU A 77 4.09 6.77 26.66
C GLU A 77 5.16 7.39 25.74
N SER A 78 4.76 8.04 24.64
CA SER A 78 5.71 8.73 23.77
C SER A 78 6.35 9.95 24.44
N GLU A 79 5.60 10.70 25.23
CA GLU A 79 6.11 11.85 25.98
C GLU A 79 7.13 11.44 27.04
N LYS A 80 6.97 10.27 27.70
CA LYS A 80 7.93 9.73 28.67
C LYS A 80 9.33 9.48 28.07
N VAL A 81 9.39 9.18 26.77
CA VAL A 81 10.65 8.97 26.04
C VAL A 81 11.07 10.22 25.23
N GLY A 82 10.43 11.36 25.46
CA GLY A 82 10.76 12.63 24.80
C GLY A 82 10.29 12.73 23.34
N LEU A 83 9.41 11.83 22.88
CA LEU A 83 8.80 11.87 21.55
C LEU A 83 7.44 12.55 21.60
N LYS A 84 7.16 13.41 20.62
CA LYS A 84 5.87 14.11 20.51
C LYS A 84 5.08 13.56 19.33
N LEU A 85 3.78 13.34 19.55
CA LEU A 85 2.84 12.99 18.50
C LEU A 85 2.74 14.14 17.48
N ASN A 86 2.88 13.83 16.20
CA ASN A 86 2.68 14.82 15.15
C ASN A 86 1.21 14.91 14.76
N ILE A 87 0.48 15.82 15.40
CA ILE A 87 -0.97 15.98 15.24
C ILE A 87 -1.34 16.34 13.79
N GLN A 88 -0.53 17.19 13.13
CA GLN A 88 -0.78 17.60 11.73
C GLN A 88 -0.69 16.43 10.73
N LYS A 89 0.17 15.45 11.00
CA LYS A 89 0.28 14.23 10.19
C LYS A 89 -0.71 13.15 10.62
N THR A 90 -1.25 13.23 11.82
CA THR A 90 -2.23 12.27 12.32
C THR A 90 -3.58 12.50 11.65
N LYS A 91 -4.18 11.45 11.10
CA LYS A 91 -5.47 11.51 10.39
C LYS A 91 -6.41 10.47 10.98
N ILE A 92 -7.70 10.80 11.00
CA ILE A 92 -8.76 9.90 11.45
C ILE A 92 -9.57 9.47 10.24
N VAL A 93 -9.78 8.16 10.11
CA VAL A 93 -10.69 7.58 9.11
C VAL A 93 -11.79 6.82 9.83
N ALA A 94 -13.04 7.09 9.47
CA ALA A 94 -14.19 6.42 10.05
C ALA A 94 -15.23 6.05 9.02
N SER A 95 -15.94 4.97 9.28
CA SER A 95 -17.08 4.52 8.47
C SER A 95 -18.37 5.31 8.76
N GLY A 96 -18.41 6.09 9.85
CA GLY A 96 -19.57 6.87 10.30
C GLY A 96 -19.22 8.30 10.61
N PRO A 97 -20.21 9.12 10.98
CA PRO A 97 -19.97 10.50 11.37
C PRO A 97 -19.13 10.54 12.66
N ILE A 98 -17.97 11.17 12.60
CA ILE A 98 -17.14 11.47 13.77
C ILE A 98 -17.17 12.96 14.02
N THR A 99 -17.40 13.33 15.29
CA THR A 99 -17.18 14.68 15.79
C THR A 99 -15.69 15.01 15.74
N SER A 100 -15.35 16.27 15.44
CA SER A 100 -13.95 16.73 15.44
C SER A 100 -13.29 16.46 16.78
N TRP A 101 -12.07 15.90 16.74
CA TRP A 101 -11.28 15.68 17.94
C TRP A 101 -10.22 16.76 18.09
N GLN A 102 -10.01 17.14 19.34
CA GLN A 102 -8.92 18.01 19.72
C GLN A 102 -7.95 17.27 20.63
N ILE A 103 -6.67 17.43 20.35
CA ILE A 103 -5.56 16.95 21.16
C ILE A 103 -4.67 18.17 21.41
N ASP A 104 -4.45 18.52 22.68
CA ASP A 104 -3.67 19.70 23.10
C ASP A 104 -4.13 21.02 22.45
N GLY A 105 -5.42 21.18 22.20
CA GLY A 105 -5.98 22.35 21.54
C GLY A 105 -5.89 22.34 20.01
N GLU A 106 -5.19 21.37 19.39
CA GLU A 106 -5.14 21.19 17.95
C GLU A 106 -6.21 20.21 17.47
N THR A 107 -6.87 20.53 16.37
CA THR A 107 -7.90 19.67 15.78
C THR A 107 -7.27 18.61 14.90
N VAL A 108 -7.59 17.33 15.17
CA VAL A 108 -7.19 16.21 14.32
C VAL A 108 -8.11 16.14 13.11
N GLU A 109 -7.54 16.12 11.92
CA GLU A 109 -8.29 16.09 10.67
C GLU A 109 -8.95 14.74 10.43
N THR A 110 -10.26 14.75 10.18
CA THR A 110 -11.01 13.57 9.72
C THR A 110 -11.01 13.52 8.21
N VAL A 111 -10.53 12.40 7.65
CA VAL A 111 -10.41 12.22 6.21
C VAL A 111 -11.18 10.98 5.74
N ARG A 112 -11.59 10.98 4.47
CA ARG A 112 -12.26 9.82 3.86
C ARG A 112 -11.29 8.79 3.32
N ASP A 113 -10.07 9.22 3.06
CA ASP A 113 -9.00 8.35 2.56
C ASP A 113 -7.64 8.85 3.05
N PHE A 114 -6.68 7.95 3.13
CA PHE A 114 -5.31 8.28 3.51
C PHE A 114 -4.32 7.36 2.79
N ILE A 115 -3.06 7.76 2.77
CA ILE A 115 -1.99 6.93 2.19
C ILE A 115 -1.24 6.26 3.34
N PHE A 116 -1.25 4.93 3.35
CA PHE A 116 -0.50 4.11 4.29
C PHE A 116 0.40 3.15 3.50
N LEU A 117 1.69 3.14 3.80
CA LEU A 117 2.70 2.33 3.09
C LEU A 117 2.59 2.47 1.55
N VAL A 118 2.48 3.72 1.09
CA VAL A 118 2.34 4.07 -0.34
C VAL A 118 1.02 3.63 -0.97
N SER A 119 0.13 2.93 -0.27
CA SER A 119 -1.21 2.53 -0.76
C SER A 119 -2.29 3.46 -0.24
N LYS A 120 -3.23 3.84 -1.11
CA LYS A 120 -4.38 4.66 -0.76
C LYS A 120 -5.49 3.78 -0.18
N ILE A 121 -5.80 4.00 1.08
CA ILE A 121 -6.87 3.31 1.82
C ILE A 121 -8.05 4.24 1.94
N THR A 122 -9.25 3.73 1.68
CA THR A 122 -10.52 4.46 1.78
C THR A 122 -11.38 3.88 2.88
N ALA A 123 -12.23 4.71 3.48
CA ALA A 123 -13.12 4.29 4.57
C ALA A 123 -14.13 3.21 4.15
N ASP A 124 -14.50 3.15 2.88
CA ASP A 124 -15.39 2.15 2.30
C ASP A 124 -14.68 0.85 1.86
N GLY A 125 -13.34 0.81 1.94
CA GLY A 125 -12.53 -0.33 1.49
C GLY A 125 -12.51 -0.55 -0.03
N ASP A 126 -12.98 0.43 -0.84
CA ASP A 126 -12.99 0.31 -2.30
C ASP A 126 -11.59 0.64 -2.88
N CYS A 127 -10.97 -0.34 -3.52
CA CYS A 127 -9.64 -0.20 -4.13
C CYS A 127 -9.64 0.61 -5.45
N ARG A 128 -10.79 1.06 -5.94
CA ARG A 128 -10.93 1.80 -7.22
C ARG A 128 -10.05 3.05 -7.28
N HIS A 129 -9.97 3.80 -6.19
CA HIS A 129 -9.17 5.00 -6.11
C HIS A 129 -7.67 4.69 -6.15
N GLU A 130 -7.26 3.61 -5.47
CA GLU A 130 -5.88 3.13 -5.50
C GLU A 130 -5.48 2.63 -6.88
N ILE A 131 -6.31 1.82 -7.53
CA ILE A 131 -6.07 1.35 -8.89
C ILE A 131 -5.86 2.53 -9.85
N LYS A 132 -6.75 3.54 -9.81
CA LYS A 132 -6.60 4.74 -10.63
C LYS A 132 -5.27 5.46 -10.36
N ARG A 133 -4.89 5.58 -9.09
CA ARG A 133 -3.65 6.23 -8.67
C ARG A 133 -2.42 5.47 -9.22
N CYS A 134 -2.39 4.15 -9.07
CA CYS A 134 -1.29 3.32 -9.57
C CYS A 134 -1.19 3.38 -11.11
N LEU A 135 -2.31 3.35 -11.83
CA LEU A 135 -2.32 3.53 -13.28
C LEU A 135 -1.80 4.91 -13.71
N LEU A 136 -2.11 5.97 -12.98
CA LEU A 136 -1.57 7.31 -13.23
C LEU A 136 -0.06 7.39 -12.96
N LEU A 137 0.41 6.76 -11.88
CA LEU A 137 1.84 6.66 -11.59
C LEU A 137 2.57 5.87 -12.69
N GLY A 138 2.02 4.75 -13.13
CA GLY A 138 2.54 4.00 -14.25
C GLY A 138 2.62 4.81 -15.54
N LYS A 139 1.61 5.63 -15.84
CA LYS A 139 1.65 6.58 -16.97
C LYS A 139 2.78 7.61 -16.83
N LYS A 140 2.99 8.14 -15.62
CA LYS A 140 4.09 9.08 -15.34
C LYS A 140 5.45 8.42 -15.58
N VAL A 141 5.67 7.21 -15.04
CA VAL A 141 6.91 6.46 -15.27
C VAL A 141 7.12 6.17 -16.76
N MET A 142 6.07 5.73 -17.47
CA MET A 142 6.13 5.50 -18.92
C MET A 142 6.51 6.75 -19.71
N THR A 143 6.05 7.93 -19.25
CA THR A 143 6.42 9.21 -19.85
C THR A 143 7.87 9.58 -19.57
N ASN A 144 8.36 9.33 -18.37
CA ASN A 144 9.76 9.57 -18.01
C ASN A 144 10.73 8.69 -18.82
N LEU A 145 10.27 7.51 -19.28
CA LEU A 145 11.06 6.62 -20.14
C LEU A 145 11.02 6.98 -21.63
N ASP A 146 10.32 8.03 -22.02
CA ASP A 146 10.09 8.38 -23.42
C ASP A 146 11.40 8.56 -24.23
N SER A 147 12.43 9.18 -23.65
CA SER A 147 13.72 9.35 -24.31
C SER A 147 14.36 8.01 -24.68
N ILE A 148 14.36 7.07 -23.74
CA ILE A 148 14.89 5.72 -23.91
C ILE A 148 14.04 4.93 -24.91
N LEU A 149 12.72 4.98 -24.76
CA LEU A 149 11.79 4.27 -25.63
C LEU A 149 11.81 4.81 -27.08
N LYS A 150 12.21 6.07 -27.27
CA LYS A 150 12.38 6.71 -28.58
C LYS A 150 13.72 6.38 -29.25
N SER A 151 14.75 5.97 -28.52
CA SER A 151 16.04 5.62 -29.10
C SER A 151 15.89 4.53 -30.16
N ARG A 152 16.64 4.64 -31.26
CA ARG A 152 16.73 3.63 -32.32
C ARG A 152 17.74 2.54 -31.99
N ASP A 153 18.69 2.81 -31.11
CA ASP A 153 19.78 1.90 -30.75
C ASP A 153 19.31 0.78 -29.81
N ILE A 154 18.13 0.95 -29.19
CA ILE A 154 17.56 -0.03 -28.27
C ILE A 154 16.56 -0.91 -29.01
N THR A 155 16.76 -2.23 -28.92
CA THR A 155 15.91 -3.22 -29.60
C THR A 155 14.50 -3.27 -28.98
N LEU A 156 13.52 -3.71 -29.76
CA LEU A 156 12.15 -3.84 -29.28
C LEU A 156 12.03 -4.79 -28.07
N PRO A 157 12.65 -5.97 -28.05
CA PRO A 157 12.62 -6.85 -26.88
C PRO A 157 13.16 -6.19 -25.61
N THR A 158 14.26 -5.44 -25.72
CA THR A 158 14.84 -4.70 -24.59
C THR A 158 13.87 -3.63 -24.06
N LYS A 159 13.20 -2.91 -24.96
CA LYS A 159 12.18 -1.92 -24.55
C LYS A 159 10.98 -2.58 -23.85
N VAL A 160 10.54 -3.74 -24.32
CA VAL A 160 9.47 -4.53 -23.68
C VAL A 160 9.91 -4.96 -22.28
N CYS A 161 11.14 -5.46 -22.14
CA CYS A 161 11.71 -5.84 -20.85
C CYS A 161 11.76 -4.63 -19.90
N LEU A 162 12.18 -3.47 -20.37
CA LEU A 162 12.25 -2.23 -19.58
C LEU A 162 10.87 -1.80 -19.07
N VAL A 163 9.83 -1.82 -19.90
CA VAL A 163 8.47 -1.50 -19.49
C VAL A 163 7.98 -2.49 -18.43
N LYS A 164 8.24 -3.79 -18.61
CA LYS A 164 7.87 -4.80 -17.63
C LYS A 164 8.62 -4.66 -16.31
N ALA A 165 9.89 -4.24 -16.34
CA ALA A 165 10.71 -4.11 -15.13
C ALA A 165 10.47 -2.80 -14.37
N MET A 166 10.13 -1.71 -15.05
CA MET A 166 10.04 -0.38 -14.42
C MET A 166 8.62 0.16 -14.30
N VAL A 167 7.73 -0.14 -15.25
CA VAL A 167 6.38 0.42 -15.25
C VAL A 167 5.40 -0.51 -14.55
N PHE A 168 5.42 -1.80 -14.88
CA PHE A 168 4.46 -2.76 -14.34
C PHE A 168 4.56 -2.93 -12.82
N PRO A 169 5.74 -2.99 -12.17
CA PRO A 169 5.82 -3.07 -10.72
C PRO A 169 5.19 -1.88 -10.00
N VAL A 170 5.30 -0.67 -10.56
CA VAL A 170 4.65 0.52 -10.01
C VAL A 170 3.12 0.41 -10.08
N VAL A 171 2.59 -0.15 -11.17
CA VAL A 171 1.15 -0.35 -11.34
C VAL A 171 0.62 -1.48 -10.48
N MET A 172 1.42 -2.54 -10.30
CA MET A 172 1.02 -3.74 -9.55
C MET A 172 1.27 -3.63 -8.04
N TYR A 173 1.84 -2.53 -7.55
CA TYR A 173 2.15 -2.39 -6.13
C TYR A 173 0.88 -2.52 -5.27
N GLY A 174 0.89 -3.48 -4.33
CA GLY A 174 -0.23 -3.77 -3.43
C GLY A 174 -1.44 -4.44 -4.11
N CYS A 175 -1.30 -4.90 -5.36
CA CYS A 175 -2.41 -5.50 -6.12
C CYS A 175 -2.95 -6.80 -5.51
N GLU A 176 -2.20 -7.42 -4.60
CA GLU A 176 -2.58 -8.64 -3.89
C GLU A 176 -3.87 -8.42 -3.08
N SER A 177 -4.02 -7.22 -2.51
CA SER A 177 -5.19 -6.84 -1.71
C SER A 177 -6.40 -6.36 -2.53
N TRP A 178 -6.24 -6.10 -3.84
CA TRP A 178 -7.30 -5.49 -4.64
C TRP A 178 -8.42 -6.45 -4.96
N THR A 179 -9.66 -6.01 -4.78
CA THR A 179 -10.85 -6.68 -5.30
C THR A 179 -11.20 -6.05 -6.64
N LEU A 180 -10.87 -6.73 -7.74
CA LEU A 180 -11.09 -6.22 -9.09
C LEU A 180 -12.54 -6.45 -9.52
N LYS A 181 -13.23 -5.38 -9.90
CA LYS A 181 -14.53 -5.42 -10.57
C LYS A 181 -14.33 -5.35 -12.09
N LYS A 182 -15.34 -5.64 -12.87
CA LYS A 182 -15.28 -5.63 -14.35
C LYS A 182 -14.73 -4.31 -14.93
N THR A 183 -15.07 -3.20 -14.31
CA THR A 183 -14.62 -1.86 -14.74
C THR A 183 -13.13 -1.64 -14.49
N GLU A 184 -12.58 -2.23 -13.44
CA GLU A 184 -11.15 -2.16 -13.12
C GLU A 184 -10.33 -3.04 -14.06
N HIS A 185 -10.80 -4.23 -14.41
CA HIS A 185 -10.20 -5.09 -15.45
C HIS A 185 -10.06 -4.31 -16.77
N GLN A 186 -11.14 -3.68 -17.23
CA GLN A 186 -11.12 -2.88 -18.46
C GLN A 186 -10.13 -1.71 -18.41
N ARG A 187 -9.95 -1.08 -17.24
CA ARG A 187 -8.97 0.01 -17.07
C ARG A 187 -7.53 -0.48 -17.12
N ILE A 188 -7.27 -1.64 -16.52
CA ILE A 188 -5.95 -2.29 -16.51
C ILE A 188 -5.57 -2.70 -17.93
N ASP A 189 -6.49 -3.33 -18.66
CA ASP A 189 -6.29 -3.71 -20.05
C ASP A 189 -6.07 -2.49 -20.96
N ALA A 190 -6.85 -1.44 -20.76
CA ALA A 190 -6.69 -0.19 -21.52
C ALA A 190 -5.33 0.48 -21.23
N PHE A 191 -4.84 0.42 -19.99
CA PHE A 191 -3.52 0.91 -19.64
C PHE A 191 -2.40 0.08 -20.28
N GLU A 192 -2.52 -1.25 -20.26
CA GLU A 192 -1.54 -2.14 -20.89
C GLU A 192 -1.44 -1.86 -22.39
N LEU A 193 -2.57 -1.81 -23.09
CA LEU A 193 -2.62 -1.48 -24.50
C LEU A 193 -2.08 -0.09 -24.82
N TRP A 194 -2.40 0.91 -23.99
CA TRP A 194 -1.85 2.24 -24.11
C TRP A 194 -0.33 2.24 -24.00
N SER A 195 0.22 1.49 -23.03
CA SER A 195 1.67 1.37 -22.82
C SER A 195 2.36 0.75 -24.04
N TRP A 196 1.80 -0.32 -24.59
CA TRP A 196 2.33 -0.98 -25.79
C TRP A 196 2.24 -0.13 -27.04
N ARG A 197 1.13 0.60 -27.24
CA ARG A 197 1.00 1.55 -28.36
C ARG A 197 2.02 2.67 -28.26
N ARG A 198 2.22 3.22 -27.06
CA ARG A 198 3.23 4.26 -26.82
C ARG A 198 4.65 3.73 -27.11
N LEU A 199 4.98 2.52 -26.69
CA LEU A 199 6.26 1.89 -26.98
C LEU A 199 6.47 1.66 -28.47
N LEU A 200 5.44 1.23 -29.20
CA LEU A 200 5.48 1.02 -30.66
C LEU A 200 5.38 2.30 -31.46
N ARG A 201 5.09 3.43 -30.83
CA ARG A 201 4.74 4.70 -31.49
C ARG A 201 3.58 4.57 -32.46
N ASP A 202 2.59 3.78 -32.10
CA ASP A 202 1.44 3.48 -32.91
C ASP A 202 0.22 4.28 -32.39
N PRO A 203 -0.09 5.45 -32.98
CA PRO A 203 -1.17 6.29 -32.51
C PRO A 203 -2.53 5.63 -32.76
N TRP A 204 -3.53 5.99 -31.99
CA TRP A 204 -4.91 5.51 -32.15
C TRP A 204 -5.45 5.75 -33.56
N THR A 205 -4.98 6.82 -34.19
CA THR A 205 -5.36 7.20 -35.57
C THR A 205 -4.93 6.19 -36.63
N ALA A 206 -3.89 5.35 -36.33
CA ALA A 206 -3.43 4.32 -37.24
C ALA A 206 -4.40 3.12 -37.38
N ARG A 207 -5.51 3.11 -36.61
CA ARG A 207 -6.59 2.10 -36.65
C ARG A 207 -6.14 0.65 -36.56
N ARG A 208 -4.96 0.38 -36.03
CA ARG A 208 -4.48 -1.00 -35.82
C ARG A 208 -5.26 -1.67 -34.71
N SER A 209 -5.61 -2.95 -34.93
CA SER A 209 -6.31 -3.75 -33.93
C SER A 209 -5.44 -4.02 -32.71
N ASN A 210 -6.06 -4.12 -31.52
CA ASN A 210 -5.36 -4.50 -30.29
C ASN A 210 -4.62 -5.83 -30.43
N ARG A 211 -5.23 -6.79 -31.12
CA ARG A 211 -4.62 -8.10 -31.41
C ARG A 211 -3.32 -7.98 -32.21
N SER A 212 -3.26 -7.07 -33.18
CA SER A 212 -2.04 -6.80 -33.96
C SER A 212 -0.92 -6.21 -33.09
N ILE A 213 -1.27 -5.30 -32.17
CA ILE A 213 -0.31 -4.74 -31.20
C ILE A 213 0.26 -5.83 -30.29
N LEU A 214 -0.61 -6.63 -29.68
CA LEU A 214 -0.20 -7.70 -28.78
C LEU A 214 0.63 -8.76 -29.49
N LYS A 215 0.29 -9.13 -30.74
CA LYS A 215 1.08 -10.06 -31.55
C LYS A 215 2.49 -9.54 -31.80
N LYS A 216 2.65 -8.23 -32.06
CA LYS A 216 3.95 -7.60 -32.31
C LYS A 216 4.81 -7.51 -31.05
N ILE A 217 4.20 -7.23 -29.90
CA ILE A 217 4.90 -7.16 -28.60
C ILE A 217 5.22 -8.56 -28.08
N SER A 218 4.31 -9.52 -28.29
CA SER A 218 4.38 -10.89 -27.73
C SER A 218 4.73 -10.88 -26.24
N PRO A 219 3.89 -10.25 -25.40
CA PRO A 219 4.26 -9.97 -24.00
C PRO A 219 4.42 -11.23 -23.14
N GLY A 220 4.03 -12.41 -23.64
CA GLY A 220 4.03 -13.68 -22.93
C GLY A 220 2.90 -13.77 -21.92
N CYS A 221 2.79 -12.80 -21.00
CA CYS A 221 1.72 -12.70 -20.03
C CYS A 221 1.18 -11.27 -20.01
N SER A 222 -0.14 -11.11 -19.89
CA SER A 222 -0.79 -9.81 -19.74
C SER A 222 -0.49 -9.20 -18.36
N LEU A 223 -0.67 -7.89 -18.21
CA LEU A 223 -0.54 -7.21 -16.93
C LEU A 223 -1.48 -7.80 -15.87
N GLU A 224 -2.72 -8.09 -16.25
CA GLU A 224 -3.68 -8.75 -15.38
C GLU A 224 -3.23 -10.17 -14.99
N GLY A 225 -2.67 -10.93 -15.92
CA GLY A 225 -2.10 -12.26 -15.65
C GLY A 225 -0.93 -12.20 -14.66
N LEU A 226 -0.09 -11.15 -14.74
CA LEU A 226 0.98 -10.92 -13.77
C LEU A 226 0.42 -10.57 -12.38
N MET A 227 -0.62 -9.73 -12.30
CA MET A 227 -1.31 -9.43 -11.04
C MET A 227 -1.91 -10.69 -10.41
N LEU A 228 -2.56 -11.54 -11.21
CA LEU A 228 -3.10 -12.81 -10.74
C LEU A 228 -2.00 -13.73 -10.21
N LYS A 229 -0.87 -13.80 -10.91
CA LYS A 229 0.30 -14.58 -10.47
C LYS A 229 0.79 -14.08 -9.10
N LEU A 230 0.92 -12.77 -8.89
CA LEU A 230 1.31 -12.20 -7.59
C LEU A 230 0.32 -12.54 -6.49
N LYS A 231 -0.98 -12.44 -6.76
CA LYS A 231 -2.03 -12.84 -5.81
C LYS A 231 -1.93 -14.32 -5.42
N LEU A 232 -1.72 -15.20 -6.40
CA LEU A 232 -1.58 -16.63 -6.15
C LEU A 232 -0.29 -16.96 -5.37
N GLN A 233 0.80 -16.28 -5.66
CA GLN A 233 2.04 -16.41 -4.90
C GLN A 233 1.85 -15.96 -3.45
N TYR A 234 1.24 -14.79 -3.23
CA TYR A 234 0.92 -14.30 -1.91
C TYR A 234 0.01 -15.27 -1.15
N PHE A 235 -1.06 -15.75 -1.79
CA PHE A 235 -1.95 -16.77 -1.22
C PHE A 235 -1.18 -18.05 -0.85
N GLY A 236 -0.30 -18.54 -1.72
CA GLY A 236 0.55 -19.70 -1.43
C GLY A 236 1.44 -19.50 -0.20
N HIS A 237 2.05 -18.32 -0.05
CA HIS A 237 2.83 -17.99 1.14
C HIS A 237 1.99 -17.94 2.41
N LEU A 238 0.78 -17.37 2.34
CA LEU A 238 -0.14 -17.35 3.47
C LEU A 238 -0.58 -18.75 3.91
N MET A 239 -0.89 -19.60 2.93
CA MET A 239 -1.32 -20.98 3.20
C MET A 239 -0.22 -21.86 3.76
N GLY A 240 1.04 -21.59 3.43
CA GLY A 240 2.22 -22.28 3.96
C GLY A 240 2.54 -21.95 5.42
N ARG A 241 2.03 -20.84 5.96
CA ARG A 241 2.27 -20.47 7.37
C ARG A 241 1.26 -21.18 8.28
N ALA A 242 1.75 -21.82 9.36
CA ALA A 242 0.91 -22.56 10.30
C ALA A 242 -0.10 -21.63 11.02
N ASP A 243 0.36 -20.48 11.51
CA ASP A 243 -0.40 -19.54 12.36
C ASP A 243 -0.57 -18.17 11.69
N SER A 244 -0.88 -18.16 10.39
CA SER A 244 -1.16 -16.92 9.70
C SER A 244 -2.56 -16.43 10.02
N PHE A 245 -2.63 -15.21 10.51
CA PHE A 245 -3.84 -14.46 10.76
C PHE A 245 -4.70 -14.32 9.48
N GLU A 246 -4.07 -14.00 8.37
CA GLU A 246 -4.69 -13.84 7.07
C GLU A 246 -5.26 -15.17 6.57
N LYS A 247 -4.57 -16.29 6.82
CA LYS A 247 -5.06 -17.63 6.50
C LYS A 247 -6.36 -17.92 7.23
N THR A 248 -6.42 -17.65 8.54
CA THR A 248 -7.63 -17.85 9.35
C THR A 248 -8.77 -16.96 8.85
N ARG A 249 -8.49 -15.73 8.42
CA ARG A 249 -9.49 -14.83 7.84
C ARG A 249 -9.99 -15.29 6.47
N MET A 250 -9.11 -15.77 5.59
CA MET A 250 -9.47 -16.21 4.25
C MET A 250 -10.25 -17.53 4.24
N LEU A 251 -9.84 -18.47 5.08
CA LEU A 251 -10.49 -19.78 5.16
C LEU A 251 -11.78 -19.74 6.00
N GLY A 252 -11.97 -18.70 6.82
CA GLY A 252 -13.01 -18.65 7.84
C GLY A 252 -12.88 -19.84 8.82
N LYS A 253 -13.05 -19.66 10.09
CA LYS A 253 -13.54 -20.77 10.92
C LYS A 253 -15.00 -20.99 10.54
N ILE A 254 -15.25 -21.85 9.58
CA ILE A 254 -16.56 -22.47 9.46
C ILE A 254 -16.65 -23.36 10.69
N GLU A 255 -17.17 -22.82 11.78
CA GLU A 255 -17.70 -23.65 12.84
C GLU A 255 -18.91 -24.36 12.23
N GLY A 256 -18.63 -25.44 11.55
CA GLY A 256 -19.62 -26.35 11.02
C GLY A 256 -20.36 -26.93 12.19
N ARG A 257 -21.61 -26.49 12.38
CA ARG A 257 -22.58 -27.18 13.16
C ARG A 257 -22.60 -28.62 12.63
N ARG A 258 -21.93 -29.56 13.31
CA ARG A 258 -22.13 -30.98 13.08
C ARG A 258 -23.61 -31.23 13.33
N ARG A 259 -24.36 -31.42 12.26
CA ARG A 259 -25.68 -32.04 12.35
C ARG A 259 -25.42 -33.48 12.77
N GLY A 260 -25.80 -33.80 14.01
CA GLY A 260 -25.99 -35.17 14.47
C GLY A 260 -27.13 -35.84 13.71
#